data_8f03e3cf6e9fd529afa3d7f9a6504052
#
_entry.id   8f03e3cf6e9fd529afa3d7f9a6504052
#
_cell.length_a   1.000
_cell.length_b   1.000
_cell.length_c   1.000
_cell.angle_alpha   90.00
_cell.angle_beta   90.00
_cell.angle_gamma   90.00
#
_symmetry.space_group_name_H-M   'P 1'
#
loop_
_entity.id
_entity.type
_entity.pdbx_description
1 polymer ?
#
loop_
_entity_poly.entity_id
_entity_poly.type
_entity_poly.pdbx_seq_one_letter_code
_entity_poly.pdbx_strand_id
1 'polypeptide(L)'
;GTGKTTLIQMMAGLMHDYCQNAGYAFRYQNFGIDNIDSYQGKSGQNAKAFINNVMDQNVIGFGTVDDIDQIAGKRGDRQSSAGQQEVTAVLMEAFAGANTVVRGNCTFGMFSNYPENVDDALRQRAGARFLVDGPKTRDDYIDILNLLMGKNHAIPRGDHDAYAAQEIKKAVAASYDGYSRPQEPGAV
;
A
#
# COMPACT_ATOMS: atom_id res chain seq x y z
N GLY A 1 -3.78 11.28 -1.91
CA GLY A 1 -3.25 9.92 -2.01
C GLY A 1 -3.55 9.29 -3.36
N THR A 2 -2.66 8.43 -3.85
CA THR A 2 -2.79 7.79 -5.17
C THR A 2 -3.59 6.48 -5.14
N GLY A 3 -4.16 6.08 -3.99
CA GLY A 3 -4.93 4.85 -3.85
C GLY A 3 -4.11 3.61 -3.46
N LYS A 4 -2.86 3.73 -3.03
CA LYS A 4 -2.03 2.60 -2.59
C LYS A 4 -2.68 1.78 -1.47
N THR A 5 -3.15 2.43 -0.42
CA THR A 5 -3.84 1.76 0.69
C THR A 5 -5.13 1.09 0.24
N THR A 6 -5.87 1.70 -0.67
CA THR A 6 -7.06 1.08 -1.27
C THR A 6 -6.69 -0.17 -2.06
N LEU A 7 -5.60 -0.12 -2.83
CA LEU A 7 -5.08 -1.28 -3.57
C LEU A 7 -4.69 -2.42 -2.62
N ILE A 8 -4.01 -2.12 -1.50
CA ILE A 8 -3.68 -3.11 -0.46
C ILE A 8 -4.95 -3.81 0.03
N GLN A 9 -5.97 -3.03 0.39
CA GLN A 9 -7.24 -3.57 0.90
C GLN A 9 -7.95 -4.44 -0.14
N MET A 10 -7.96 -4.01 -1.40
CA MET A 10 -8.55 -4.78 -2.50
C MET A 10 -7.80 -6.11 -2.72
N MET A 11 -6.48 -6.08 -2.74
CA MET A 11 -5.67 -7.29 -2.89
C MET A 11 -5.89 -8.26 -1.74
N ALA A 12 -5.89 -7.78 -0.49
CA ALA A 12 -6.16 -8.60 0.68
C ALA A 12 -7.56 -9.21 0.63
N GLY A 13 -8.58 -8.44 0.24
CA GLY A 13 -9.96 -8.92 0.08
C GLY A 13 -10.07 -10.00 -0.99
N LEU A 14 -9.50 -9.79 -2.17
CA LEU A 14 -9.50 -10.77 -3.26
C LEU A 14 -8.80 -12.08 -2.86
N MET A 15 -7.66 -11.98 -2.18
CA MET A 15 -6.93 -13.16 -1.69
C MET A 15 -7.72 -13.90 -0.61
N HIS A 16 -8.34 -13.17 0.31
CA HIS A 16 -9.22 -13.74 1.34
C HIS A 16 -10.38 -14.53 0.70
N ASP A 17 -11.10 -13.91 -0.24
CA ASP A 17 -12.25 -14.52 -0.89
C ASP A 17 -11.84 -15.77 -1.70
N TYR A 18 -10.72 -15.69 -2.40
CA TYR A 18 -10.15 -16.85 -3.09
C TYR A 18 -9.85 -17.99 -2.12
N CYS A 19 -9.15 -17.70 -1.03
CA CYS A 19 -8.78 -18.70 -0.03
C CYS A 19 -10.01 -19.31 0.64
N GLN A 20 -11.01 -18.49 0.96
CA GLN A 20 -12.26 -18.95 1.55
C GLN A 20 -13.00 -19.93 0.61
N ASN A 21 -13.08 -19.59 -0.68
CA ASN A 21 -13.71 -20.45 -1.69
C ASN A 21 -12.92 -21.74 -1.95
N ALA A 22 -11.61 -21.69 -1.86
CA ALA A 22 -10.73 -22.84 -2.08
C ALA A 22 -10.49 -23.70 -0.82
N GLY A 23 -10.99 -23.27 0.34
CA GLY A 23 -10.81 -23.98 1.62
C GLY A 23 -9.42 -23.80 2.24
N TYR A 24 -8.69 -22.74 1.91
CA TYR A 24 -7.40 -22.41 2.50
C TYR A 24 -7.55 -21.41 3.65
N ALA A 25 -6.76 -21.58 4.70
CA ALA A 25 -6.60 -20.54 5.70
C ALA A 25 -5.81 -19.36 5.13
N PHE A 26 -6.29 -18.15 5.36
CA PHE A 26 -5.65 -16.91 4.90
C PHE A 26 -5.22 -16.05 6.07
N ARG A 27 -4.03 -15.45 5.96
CA ARG A 27 -3.51 -14.50 6.94
C ARG A 27 -2.98 -13.25 6.24
N TYR A 28 -3.55 -12.12 6.59
CA TYR A 28 -3.07 -10.80 6.20
C TYR A 28 -2.41 -10.11 7.39
N GLN A 29 -1.25 -9.52 7.17
CA GLN A 29 -0.60 -8.66 8.14
C GLN A 29 0.02 -7.44 7.47
N ASN A 30 -0.09 -6.30 8.14
CA ASN A 30 0.59 -5.07 7.75
C ASN A 30 1.68 -4.73 8.76
N PHE A 31 2.84 -4.32 8.27
CA PHE A 31 3.93 -3.78 9.07
C PHE A 31 4.06 -2.29 8.74
N GLY A 32 3.87 -1.45 9.73
CA GLY A 32 3.91 0.01 9.61
C GLY A 32 4.93 0.64 10.55
N ILE A 33 5.02 1.95 10.52
CA ILE A 33 5.91 2.75 11.37
C ILE A 33 5.65 2.49 12.86
N ASP A 34 4.41 2.18 13.24
CA ASP A 34 4.01 1.89 14.61
C ASP A 34 4.65 0.61 15.17
N ASN A 35 5.19 -0.24 14.30
CA ASN A 35 5.92 -1.45 14.69
C ASN A 35 7.40 -1.19 15.00
N ILE A 36 7.85 0.04 14.75
CA ILE A 36 9.21 0.48 15.07
C ILE A 36 9.21 1.04 16.49
N ASP A 37 9.95 0.38 17.36
CA ASP A 37 10.07 0.75 18.77
C ASP A 37 11.36 1.53 19.01
N SER A 38 11.36 2.41 20.00
CA SER A 38 12.56 3.12 20.44
C SER A 38 13.52 2.23 21.25
N TYR A 39 13.05 1.08 21.72
CA TYR A 39 13.89 0.12 22.44
C TYR A 39 14.72 -0.72 21.48
N GLN A 40 16.02 -0.76 21.72
CA GLN A 40 16.97 -1.52 20.91
C GLN A 40 16.59 -3.01 20.84
N GLY A 41 16.63 -3.59 19.66
CA GLY A 41 16.31 -4.99 19.39
C GLY A 41 14.82 -5.31 19.25
N LYS A 42 13.91 -4.47 19.75
CA LYS A 42 12.47 -4.77 19.71
C LYS A 42 11.88 -4.58 18.31
N SER A 43 12.33 -3.60 17.56
CA SER A 43 11.92 -3.39 16.17
C SER A 43 12.30 -4.57 15.28
N GLY A 44 13.51 -5.09 15.43
CA GLY A 44 13.95 -6.30 14.72
C GLY A 44 13.14 -7.54 15.10
N GLN A 45 12.76 -7.69 16.38
CA GLN A 45 11.91 -8.78 16.83
C GLN A 45 10.49 -8.67 16.25
N ASN A 46 9.91 -7.47 16.22
CA ASN A 46 8.61 -7.22 15.61
C ASN A 46 8.62 -7.56 14.11
N ALA A 47 9.68 -7.16 13.40
CA ALA A 47 9.84 -7.51 11.98
C ALA A 47 9.98 -9.02 11.75
N LYS A 48 10.75 -9.73 12.59
CA LYS A 48 10.86 -11.19 12.53
C LYS A 48 9.52 -11.87 12.79
N ALA A 49 8.77 -11.41 13.79
CA ALA A 49 7.44 -11.95 14.09
C ALA A 49 6.48 -11.74 12.91
N PHE A 50 6.48 -10.56 12.30
CA PHE A 50 5.71 -10.26 11.09
C PHE A 50 6.05 -11.23 9.96
N ILE A 51 7.32 -11.39 9.62
CA ILE A 51 7.78 -12.30 8.56
C ILE A 51 7.37 -13.74 8.85
N ASN A 52 7.61 -14.23 10.07
CA ASN A 52 7.28 -15.60 10.46
C ASN A 52 5.78 -15.86 10.38
N ASN A 53 4.97 -14.91 10.79
CA ASN A 53 3.51 -15.04 10.73
C ASN A 53 2.99 -15.11 9.30
N VAL A 54 3.54 -14.29 8.38
CA VAL A 54 3.16 -14.30 6.96
C VAL A 54 3.67 -15.57 6.26
N MET A 55 4.85 -16.06 6.64
CA MET A 55 5.48 -17.25 6.07
C MET A 55 5.05 -18.56 6.75
N ASP A 56 4.08 -18.54 7.65
CA ASP A 56 3.54 -19.75 8.29
C ASP A 56 3.05 -20.75 7.22
N GLN A 57 3.50 -22.01 7.34
CA GLN A 57 3.21 -23.07 6.37
C GLN A 57 1.72 -23.46 6.30
N ASN A 58 0.98 -23.18 7.36
CA ASN A 58 -0.42 -23.58 7.49
C ASN A 58 -1.41 -22.60 6.87
N VAL A 59 -0.93 -21.48 6.34
CA VAL A 59 -1.78 -20.41 5.79
C VAL A 59 -1.25 -19.93 4.44
N ILE A 60 -2.13 -19.33 3.66
CA ILE A 60 -1.73 -18.45 2.56
C ILE A 60 -1.50 -17.07 3.18
N GLY A 61 -0.26 -16.61 3.15
CA GLY A 61 0.15 -15.37 3.79
C GLY A 61 0.25 -14.21 2.83
N PHE A 62 -0.31 -13.06 3.21
CA PHE A 62 -0.08 -11.79 2.53
C PHE A 62 0.43 -10.76 3.54
N GLY A 63 1.68 -10.36 3.38
CA GLY A 63 2.32 -9.34 4.19
C GLY A 63 2.46 -8.04 3.43
N THR A 64 2.14 -6.91 4.05
CA THR A 64 2.38 -5.60 3.46
C THR A 64 3.26 -4.75 4.35
N VAL A 65 4.13 -3.95 3.73
CA VAL A 65 4.90 -2.92 4.42
C VAL A 65 4.53 -1.60 3.77
N ASP A 66 3.73 -0.82 4.49
CA ASP A 66 3.32 0.51 4.01
C ASP A 66 4.38 1.55 4.41
N ASP A 67 4.53 2.58 3.56
CA ASP A 67 5.54 3.62 3.71
C ASP A 67 6.96 3.07 3.97
N ILE A 68 7.37 2.07 3.16
CA ILE A 68 8.66 1.38 3.30
C ILE A 68 9.86 2.35 3.25
N ASP A 69 9.74 3.48 2.57
CA ASP A 69 10.74 4.54 2.53
C ASP A 69 10.99 5.17 3.91
N GLN A 70 9.99 5.19 4.79
CA GLN A 70 10.13 5.65 6.17
C GLN A 70 10.66 4.55 7.11
N ILE A 71 10.42 3.29 6.77
CA ILE A 71 10.77 2.13 7.60
C ILE A 71 12.17 1.63 7.27
N ALA A 72 12.52 1.56 5.98
CA ALA A 72 13.76 1.01 5.45
C ALA A 72 14.39 1.96 4.42
N GLY A 73 14.75 3.16 4.88
CA GLY A 73 15.42 4.18 4.08
C GLY A 73 16.88 3.85 3.75
N LYS A 74 17.48 4.63 2.85
CA LYS A 74 18.87 4.46 2.41
C LYS A 74 19.86 4.43 3.56
N ARG A 75 20.79 3.50 3.50
CA ARG A 75 21.89 3.40 4.44
C ARG A 75 22.80 4.63 4.32
N GLY A 76 23.09 5.25 5.43
CA GLY A 76 23.94 6.44 5.48
C GLY A 76 23.17 7.75 5.66
N ASP A 77 21.88 7.73 5.63
CA ASP A 77 21.09 8.85 6.11
C ASP A 77 21.29 8.97 7.62
N ARG A 78 21.89 10.09 8.07
CA ARG A 78 22.22 10.33 9.48
C ARG A 78 20.99 10.35 10.40
N GLN A 79 19.79 10.28 9.82
CA GLN A 79 18.51 10.29 10.54
C GLN A 79 17.89 8.90 10.72
N SER A 80 18.47 7.83 10.15
CA SER A 80 17.95 6.48 10.34
C SER A 80 18.16 6.02 11.79
N SER A 81 17.06 5.72 12.49
CA SER A 81 17.12 5.16 13.83
C SER A 81 17.72 3.74 13.84
N ALA A 82 18.28 3.31 14.97
CA ALA A 82 18.77 1.95 15.14
C ALA A 82 17.67 0.92 14.83
N GLY A 83 16.42 1.18 15.23
CA GLY A 83 15.26 0.32 14.94
C GLY A 83 14.97 0.17 13.45
N GLN A 84 15.10 1.25 12.66
CA GLN A 84 14.93 1.19 11.20
C GLN A 84 16.03 0.34 10.54
N GLN A 85 17.26 0.43 11.01
CA GLN A 85 18.36 -0.38 10.50
C GLN A 85 18.16 -1.87 10.81
N GLU A 86 17.69 -2.19 12.01
CA GLU A 86 17.33 -3.57 12.41
C GLU A 86 16.24 -4.14 11.52
N VAL A 87 15.14 -3.39 11.30
CA VAL A 87 14.04 -3.80 10.43
C VAL A 87 14.50 -4.01 9.00
N THR A 88 15.30 -3.07 8.46
CA THR A 88 15.87 -3.19 7.11
C THR A 88 16.68 -4.48 6.95
N ALA A 89 17.53 -4.79 7.95
CA ALA A 89 18.35 -6.01 7.92
C ALA A 89 17.48 -7.28 7.94
N VAL A 90 16.43 -7.30 8.76
CA VAL A 90 15.48 -8.43 8.84
C VAL A 90 14.72 -8.62 7.52
N LEU A 91 14.21 -7.53 6.94
CA LEU A 91 13.51 -7.60 5.65
C LEU A 91 14.42 -8.08 4.52
N MET A 92 15.67 -7.61 4.49
CA MET A 92 16.63 -8.06 3.49
C MET A 92 16.96 -9.54 3.61
N GLU A 93 17.12 -10.04 4.83
CA GLU A 93 17.35 -11.48 5.06
C GLU A 93 16.13 -12.30 4.64
N ALA A 94 14.92 -11.83 4.99
CA ALA A 94 13.69 -12.54 4.67
C ALA A 94 13.41 -12.63 3.16
N PHE A 95 13.71 -11.59 2.40
CA PHE A 95 13.33 -11.53 0.98
C PHE A 95 14.36 -12.15 0.02
N ALA A 96 15.60 -12.24 0.39
CA ALA A 96 16.62 -12.90 -0.42
C ALA A 96 17.93 -13.19 0.35
N GLY A 97 17.85 -13.42 1.65
CA GLY A 97 18.99 -13.84 2.46
C GLY A 97 19.44 -15.25 2.13
N ALA A 98 20.68 -15.60 2.53
CA ALA A 98 21.26 -16.92 2.29
C ALA A 98 20.45 -18.06 2.92
N ASN A 99 19.72 -17.76 3.99
CA ASN A 99 18.88 -18.72 4.72
C ASN A 99 17.39 -18.61 4.36
N THR A 100 17.04 -17.82 3.34
CA THR A 100 15.64 -17.63 2.94
C THR A 100 15.11 -18.92 2.30
N VAL A 101 14.03 -19.42 2.86
CA VAL A 101 13.27 -20.53 2.25
C VAL A 101 12.18 -19.93 1.36
N VAL A 102 12.30 -20.13 0.05
CA VAL A 102 11.26 -19.72 -0.90
C VAL A 102 10.06 -20.64 -0.72
N ARG A 103 8.94 -20.07 -0.28
CA ARG A 103 7.67 -20.78 -0.11
C ARG A 103 6.62 -20.18 -1.04
N GLY A 104 5.89 -21.04 -1.72
CA GLY A 104 4.83 -20.62 -2.64
C GLY A 104 3.53 -20.17 -1.97
N ASN A 105 3.47 -20.23 -0.63
CA ASN A 105 2.25 -19.91 0.14
C ASN A 105 2.21 -18.48 0.70
N CYS A 106 3.19 -17.65 0.39
CA CYS A 106 3.19 -16.27 0.88
C CYS A 106 3.65 -15.27 -0.18
N THR A 107 3.19 -14.04 -0.03
CA THR A 107 3.64 -12.90 -0.84
C THR A 107 3.78 -11.66 0.04
N PHE A 108 4.68 -10.77 -0.38
CA PHE A 108 4.91 -9.50 0.30
C PHE A 108 4.77 -8.34 -0.67
N GLY A 109 4.06 -7.30 -0.23
CA GLY A 109 3.94 -6.02 -0.93
C GLY A 109 4.64 -4.90 -0.17
N MET A 110 5.53 -4.17 -0.83
CA MET A 110 6.17 -2.97 -0.30
C MET A 110 5.59 -1.75 -0.99
N PHE A 111 5.13 -0.77 -0.23
CA PHE A 111 4.46 0.42 -0.75
C PHE A 111 5.25 1.67 -0.34
N SER A 112 5.45 2.58 -1.27
CA SER A 112 6.20 3.81 -1.04
C SER A 112 5.63 4.96 -1.86
N ASN A 113 5.75 6.17 -1.33
CA ASN A 113 5.56 7.41 -2.07
C ASN A 113 6.88 7.89 -2.70
N TYR A 114 8.02 7.48 -2.14
CA TYR A 114 9.37 7.91 -2.50
C TYR A 114 10.27 6.70 -2.71
N PRO A 115 10.07 5.91 -3.79
CA PRO A 115 10.84 4.69 -4.01
C PRO A 115 12.35 4.92 -4.12
N GLU A 116 12.77 6.13 -4.45
CA GLU A 116 14.18 6.55 -4.48
C GLU A 116 14.80 6.63 -3.08
N ASN A 117 14.01 6.75 -2.03
CA ASN A 117 14.47 6.79 -0.64
C ASN A 117 14.55 5.40 0.01
N VAL A 118 14.00 4.37 -0.64
CA VAL A 118 14.12 2.99 -0.15
C VAL A 118 15.55 2.48 -0.34
N ASP A 119 16.05 1.68 0.62
CA ASP A 119 17.35 1.02 0.52
C ASP A 119 17.50 0.29 -0.83
N ASP A 120 18.60 0.54 -1.53
CA ASP A 120 18.81 0.03 -2.89
C ASP A 120 18.86 -1.50 -2.95
N ALA A 121 19.42 -2.15 -1.93
CA ALA A 121 19.49 -3.60 -1.88
C ALA A 121 18.10 -4.22 -1.64
N LEU A 122 17.25 -3.56 -0.85
CA LEU A 122 15.87 -3.98 -0.64
C LEU A 122 15.05 -3.79 -1.92
N ARG A 123 15.22 -2.65 -2.58
CA ARG A 123 14.55 -2.34 -3.85
C ARG A 123 14.92 -3.33 -4.96
N GLN A 124 16.16 -3.78 -5.02
CA GLN A 124 16.62 -4.79 -5.98
C GLN A 124 15.98 -6.17 -5.78
N ARG A 125 15.53 -6.47 -4.55
CA ARG A 125 14.86 -7.73 -4.21
C ARG A 125 13.37 -7.77 -4.58
N ALA A 126 12.80 -6.65 -4.95
CA ALA A 126 11.44 -6.60 -5.47
C ALA A 126 11.37 -7.24 -6.86
N GLY A 127 10.69 -8.37 -6.97
CA GLY A 127 10.54 -9.14 -8.21
C GLY A 127 9.65 -8.45 -9.24
N ALA A 128 8.64 -7.70 -8.79
CA ALA A 128 7.76 -6.92 -9.64
C ALA A 128 7.58 -5.51 -9.07
N ARG A 129 7.46 -4.52 -9.95
CA ARG A 129 7.29 -3.12 -9.56
C ARG A 129 6.14 -2.53 -10.33
N PHE A 130 5.25 -1.87 -9.60
CA PHE A 130 4.05 -1.27 -10.17
C PHE A 130 3.98 0.20 -9.77
N LEU A 131 3.67 1.04 -10.73
CA LEU A 131 3.32 2.42 -10.47
C LEU A 131 1.82 2.49 -10.18
N VAL A 132 1.45 2.95 -8.99
CA VAL A 132 0.07 3.21 -8.62
C VAL A 132 -0.19 4.70 -8.84
N ASP A 133 -0.70 5.01 -10.01
CA ASP A 133 -1.11 6.37 -10.35
C ASP A 133 -2.46 6.69 -9.69
N GLY A 134 -2.57 7.95 -9.27
CA GLY A 134 -3.86 8.51 -8.88
C GLY A 134 -4.74 8.80 -10.10
N PRO A 135 -5.97 9.27 -9.87
CA PRO A 135 -6.87 9.70 -10.93
C PRO A 135 -6.18 10.79 -11.77
N LYS A 136 -6.23 10.64 -13.10
CA LYS A 136 -5.57 11.55 -14.06
C LYS A 136 -6.57 12.31 -14.90
N THR A 137 -7.71 11.71 -15.14
CA THR A 137 -8.76 12.27 -15.96
C THR A 137 -9.93 12.73 -15.11
N ARG A 138 -10.72 13.62 -15.68
CA ARG A 138 -11.98 14.04 -15.06
C ARG A 138 -12.92 12.87 -14.78
N ASP A 139 -12.95 11.90 -15.67
CA ASP A 139 -13.82 10.72 -15.53
C ASP A 139 -13.35 9.83 -14.39
N ASP A 140 -12.04 9.68 -14.17
CA ASP A 140 -11.50 8.96 -13.01
C ASP A 140 -11.98 9.56 -11.67
N TYR A 141 -11.98 10.91 -11.56
CA TYR A 141 -12.48 11.59 -10.35
C TYR A 141 -13.99 11.40 -10.17
N ILE A 142 -14.75 11.43 -11.28
CA ILE A 142 -16.19 11.17 -11.25
C ILE A 142 -16.48 9.73 -10.81
N ASP A 143 -15.71 8.76 -11.31
CA ASP A 143 -15.85 7.36 -10.94
C ASP A 143 -15.56 7.12 -9.45
N ILE A 144 -14.51 7.76 -8.91
CA ILE A 144 -14.19 7.70 -7.48
C ILE A 144 -15.33 8.33 -6.65
N LEU A 145 -15.83 9.48 -7.07
CA LEU A 145 -16.92 10.15 -6.38
C LEU A 145 -18.19 9.29 -6.38
N ASN A 146 -18.53 8.71 -7.53
CA ASN A 146 -19.67 7.82 -7.67
C ASN A 146 -19.52 6.56 -6.82
N LEU A 147 -18.33 5.98 -6.75
CA LEU A 147 -18.04 4.83 -5.90
C LEU A 147 -18.26 5.16 -4.42
N LEU A 148 -17.79 6.31 -3.98
CA LEU A 148 -17.93 6.75 -2.59
C LEU A 148 -19.39 7.10 -2.25
N MET A 149 -20.06 7.84 -3.11
CA MET A 149 -21.47 8.22 -2.90
C MET A 149 -22.41 7.03 -3.05
N GLY A 150 -22.22 6.21 -4.08
CA GLY A 150 -23.04 5.02 -4.32
C GLY A 150 -23.01 4.04 -3.17
N LYS A 151 -21.87 3.86 -2.53
CA LYS A 151 -21.74 3.02 -1.33
C LYS A 151 -22.57 3.56 -0.15
N ASN A 152 -22.63 4.87 0.02
CA ASN A 152 -23.29 5.51 1.14
C ASN A 152 -24.76 5.84 0.89
N HIS A 153 -25.15 6.04 -0.37
CA HIS A 153 -26.47 6.52 -0.75
C HIS A 153 -27.25 5.57 -1.63
N ALA A 154 -26.69 4.39 -1.94
CA ALA A 154 -27.31 3.38 -2.80
C ALA A 154 -27.86 3.95 -4.13
N ILE A 155 -27.14 4.91 -4.72
CA ILE A 155 -27.53 5.56 -5.98
C ILE A 155 -27.46 4.54 -7.12
N PRO A 156 -28.56 4.21 -7.79
CA PRO A 156 -28.56 3.30 -8.93
C PRO A 156 -27.68 3.84 -10.07
N ARG A 157 -27.00 2.95 -10.78
CA ARG A 157 -26.07 3.31 -11.86
C ARG A 157 -26.74 4.13 -12.98
N GLY A 158 -28.05 3.93 -13.22
CA GLY A 158 -28.85 4.71 -14.17
C GLY A 158 -29.11 6.14 -13.74
N ASP A 159 -29.08 6.43 -12.44
CA ASP A 159 -29.26 7.78 -11.92
C ASP A 159 -27.99 8.62 -12.05
N HIS A 160 -26.83 7.97 -12.30
CA HIS A 160 -25.60 8.72 -12.61
C HIS A 160 -25.72 9.51 -13.90
N ASP A 161 -26.48 9.02 -14.88
CA ASP A 161 -26.73 9.78 -16.11
C ASP A 161 -27.69 10.96 -15.86
N ALA A 162 -28.63 10.82 -14.94
CA ALA A 162 -29.51 11.91 -14.53
C ALA A 162 -28.78 12.93 -13.63
N TYR A 163 -27.95 12.47 -12.69
CA TYR A 163 -27.07 13.33 -11.89
C TYR A 163 -25.87 13.86 -12.69
N ALA A 164 -25.41 13.13 -13.69
CA ALA A 164 -24.45 13.60 -14.68
C ALA A 164 -25.04 14.70 -15.55
N ALA A 165 -26.38 14.85 -15.57
CA ALA A 165 -27.02 15.98 -16.16
C ALA A 165 -26.69 17.26 -15.40
N GLN A 166 -25.79 17.97 -15.94
CA GLN A 166 -25.47 19.39 -15.86
C GLN A 166 -24.89 19.96 -14.57
N GLU A 167 -25.45 19.77 -13.36
CA GLU A 167 -24.99 20.57 -12.21
C GLU A 167 -23.88 19.92 -11.37
N ILE A 168 -23.98 18.60 -11.13
CA ILE A 168 -22.92 17.89 -10.43
C ILE A 168 -21.68 17.75 -11.32
N LYS A 169 -21.87 17.50 -12.60
CA LYS A 169 -20.76 17.57 -13.58
C LYS A 169 -20.08 18.92 -13.60
N LYS A 170 -20.83 20.01 -13.52
CA LYS A 170 -20.29 21.36 -13.44
C LYS A 170 -19.54 21.61 -12.14
N ALA A 171 -20.11 21.19 -11.00
CA ALA A 171 -19.49 21.38 -9.69
C ALA A 171 -18.22 20.53 -9.54
N VAL A 172 -18.27 19.25 -9.98
CA VAL A 172 -17.09 18.35 -9.98
C VAL A 172 -16.04 18.85 -10.98
N ALA A 173 -16.46 19.33 -12.15
CA ALA A 173 -15.57 19.91 -13.13
C ALA A 173 -14.89 21.18 -12.62
N ALA A 174 -15.63 22.05 -11.95
CA ALA A 174 -15.07 23.27 -11.38
C ALA A 174 -14.09 22.95 -10.23
N SER A 175 -14.39 21.97 -9.39
CA SER A 175 -13.48 21.46 -8.35
C SER A 175 -12.22 20.84 -8.99
N TYR A 176 -12.37 20.00 -10.01
CA TYR A 176 -11.27 19.40 -10.72
C TYR A 176 -10.35 20.46 -11.34
N ASP A 177 -10.92 21.43 -12.03
CA ASP A 177 -10.15 22.52 -12.65
C ASP A 177 -9.45 23.39 -11.59
N GLY A 178 -10.06 23.58 -10.42
CA GLY A 178 -9.46 24.29 -9.29
C GLY A 178 -8.28 23.55 -8.67
N TYR A 179 -8.38 22.23 -8.52
CA TYR A 179 -7.32 21.42 -7.92
C TYR A 179 -6.21 21.03 -8.91
N SER A 180 -6.55 20.79 -10.17
CA SER A 180 -5.60 20.30 -11.17
C SER A 180 -4.82 21.42 -11.88
N ARG A 181 -5.25 22.66 -11.73
CA ARG A 181 -4.60 23.84 -12.29
C ARG A 181 -4.35 24.85 -11.19
N PRO A 182 -3.27 24.71 -10.40
CA PRO A 182 -2.90 25.75 -9.46
C PRO A 182 -2.65 27.04 -10.26
N GLN A 183 -3.49 28.04 -10.03
CA GLN A 183 -3.42 29.31 -10.77
C GLN A 183 -2.32 30.22 -10.23
N GLU A 184 -1.81 29.95 -9.04
CA GLU A 184 -0.72 30.72 -8.42
C GLU A 184 0.22 29.80 -7.63
N PRO A 185 1.53 30.15 -7.52
CA PRO A 185 2.47 29.45 -6.67
C PRO A 185 2.01 29.54 -5.21
N GLY A 186 1.59 28.42 -4.62
CA GLY A 186 1.11 28.35 -3.24
C GLY A 186 -0.39 28.14 -3.07
N ALA A 187 -1.17 28.04 -4.13
CA ALA A 187 -2.58 27.66 -4.08
C ALA A 187 -2.73 26.14 -4.13
N VAL A 188 -2.26 25.46 -3.07
CA VAL A 188 -2.55 24.04 -2.78
C VAL A 188 -2.94 23.92 -1.32
#